data_212d244616c89768c2dea49494631785
#
_entry.id   212d244616c89768c2dea49494631785
#
_cell.length_a   1.000
_cell.length_b   1.000
_cell.length_c   1.000
_cell.angle_alpha   90.00
_cell.angle_beta   90.00
_cell.angle_gamma   90.00
#
_symmetry.space_group_name_H-M   'P 1'
#
loop_
_entity.id
_entity.type
_entity.pdbx_description
1 polymer ?
#
loop_
_entity_poly.entity_id
_entity_poly.type
_entity_poly.pdbx_seq_one_letter_code
_entity_poly.pdbx_strand_id
1 'polypeptide(L)'
;DKVYLQKLLQKNSLSSAILNSLMISMEEKSYETEEHSNRVVKYSIEIGKRVSLSMSAMDELILVAKLHDIGKIGIDEAILLKSGNLTDEEYEIAKSHTEKGYRIVKASNQLDSVAKGVLTHHERWDGNGYPLKLKGESIPLVARIVAVADAYDIMTTDTVYKKARTRDEAIGELKINAGHQFDPRIVEVFTNYLEKSKDVLKI
;
A
#
# COMPACT_ATOMS: atom_id res chain seq x y z
N ASP A 1 -3.83 -6.97 -15.90
CA ASP A 1 -4.62 -6.27 -15.16
C ASP A 1 -4.80 -4.74 -15.28
N LYS A 2 -4.02 -4.05 -16.13
CA LYS A 2 -4.33 -2.66 -16.56
C LYS A 2 -5.78 -2.54 -17.09
N VAL A 3 -6.28 -3.54 -17.79
CA VAL A 3 -7.64 -3.58 -18.35
C VAL A 3 -8.72 -3.64 -17.26
N TYR A 4 -8.45 -4.34 -16.16
CA TYR A 4 -9.40 -4.43 -15.04
C TYR A 4 -9.46 -3.11 -14.25
N LEU A 5 -8.32 -2.53 -13.96
CA LEU A 5 -8.22 -1.21 -13.34
C LEU A 5 -8.90 -0.14 -14.20
N GLN A 6 -8.67 -0.15 -15.54
CA GLN A 6 -9.37 0.74 -16.46
C GLN A 6 -10.89 0.55 -16.45
N LYS A 7 -11.38 -0.69 -16.34
CA LYS A 7 -12.82 -0.97 -16.21
C LYS A 7 -13.41 -0.49 -14.89
N LEU A 8 -12.67 -0.64 -13.78
CA LEU A 8 -13.07 -0.10 -12.48
C LEU A 8 -13.17 1.43 -12.50
N LEU A 9 -12.18 2.06 -13.10
CA LEU A 9 -12.14 3.51 -13.27
C LEU A 9 -13.19 4.00 -14.27
N GLN A 10 -13.54 3.25 -15.31
CA GLN A 10 -14.57 3.61 -16.32
C GLN A 10 -16.01 3.57 -15.78
N LYS A 11 -16.28 2.85 -14.70
CA LYS A 11 -17.62 2.82 -14.09
C LYS A 11 -18.08 4.18 -13.54
N ASN A 12 -17.16 5.13 -13.31
CA ASN A 12 -17.43 6.45 -12.75
C ASN A 12 -16.64 7.54 -13.50
N SER A 13 -17.11 7.93 -14.67
CA SER A 13 -16.34 8.64 -15.71
C SER A 13 -15.59 9.92 -15.30
N LEU A 14 -16.11 10.75 -14.40
CA LEU A 14 -15.47 12.02 -14.03
C LEU A 14 -14.48 11.85 -12.87
N SER A 15 -14.88 11.13 -11.81
CA SER A 15 -14.00 10.85 -10.66
C SER A 15 -12.79 10.02 -11.08
N SER A 16 -12.94 9.14 -12.05
CA SER A 16 -11.87 8.31 -12.61
C SER A 16 -10.84 9.11 -13.39
N ALA A 17 -11.28 10.11 -14.16
CA ALA A 17 -10.38 10.99 -14.91
C ALA A 17 -9.52 11.83 -13.96
N ILE A 18 -10.11 12.35 -12.88
CA ILE A 18 -9.40 13.12 -11.86
C ILE A 18 -8.37 12.23 -11.14
N LEU A 19 -8.77 11.03 -10.70
CA LEU A 19 -7.85 10.10 -10.04
C LEU A 19 -6.70 9.69 -10.95
N ASN A 20 -6.96 9.40 -12.24
CA ASN A 20 -5.92 9.12 -13.21
C ASN A 20 -4.95 10.29 -13.37
N SER A 21 -5.46 11.52 -13.46
CA SER A 21 -4.60 12.70 -13.57
C SER A 21 -3.72 12.89 -12.34
N LEU A 22 -4.27 12.64 -11.14
CA LEU A 22 -3.52 12.70 -9.89
C LEU A 22 -2.46 11.61 -9.80
N MET A 23 -2.77 10.39 -10.25
CA MET A 23 -1.80 9.28 -10.31
C MET A 23 -0.64 9.60 -11.25
N ILE A 24 -0.93 10.09 -12.46
CA ILE A 24 0.10 10.53 -13.41
C ILE A 24 0.97 11.64 -12.80
N SER A 25 0.36 12.62 -12.15
CA SER A 25 1.10 13.71 -11.50
C SER A 25 2.00 13.21 -10.36
N MET A 26 1.61 12.16 -9.65
CA MET A 26 2.44 11.52 -8.61
C MET A 26 3.62 10.77 -9.22
N GLU A 27 3.37 10.03 -10.30
CA GLU A 27 4.40 9.28 -11.05
C GLU A 27 5.45 10.24 -11.67
N GLU A 28 5.01 11.36 -12.26
CA GLU A 28 5.92 12.38 -12.83
C GLU A 28 6.80 13.04 -11.78
N LYS A 29 6.34 13.18 -10.55
CA LYS A 29 7.15 13.71 -9.44
C LYS A 29 8.14 12.70 -8.86
N SER A 30 8.16 11.47 -9.35
CA SER A 30 9.07 10.38 -8.94
C SER A 30 8.98 9.98 -7.47
N TYR A 31 7.89 10.32 -6.77
CA TYR A 31 7.70 9.93 -5.37
C TYR A 31 7.24 8.49 -5.22
N GLU A 32 6.63 7.96 -6.27
CA GLU A 32 6.16 6.59 -6.35
C GLU A 32 6.30 6.12 -7.79
N THR A 33 7.00 5.02 -8.03
CA THR A 33 7.11 4.51 -9.39
C THR A 33 5.87 3.71 -9.77
N GLU A 34 5.48 3.77 -11.05
CA GLU A 34 4.38 2.94 -11.58
C GLU A 34 4.64 1.46 -11.30
N GLU A 35 5.89 1.04 -11.38
CA GLU A 35 6.32 -0.34 -11.13
C GLU A 35 6.06 -0.77 -9.67
N HIS A 36 6.43 0.07 -8.69
CA HIS A 36 6.15 -0.19 -7.27
C HIS A 36 4.65 -0.35 -7.04
N SER A 37 3.88 0.65 -7.43
CA SER A 37 2.43 0.65 -7.28
C SER A 37 1.78 -0.58 -7.93
N ASN A 38 2.24 -0.99 -9.13
CA ASN A 38 1.74 -2.19 -9.82
C ASN A 38 2.12 -3.49 -9.08
N ARG A 39 3.31 -3.57 -8.46
CA ARG A 39 3.72 -4.74 -7.66
C ARG A 39 2.91 -4.83 -6.36
N VAL A 40 2.69 -3.71 -5.66
CA VAL A 40 1.84 -3.66 -4.46
C VAL A 40 0.42 -4.13 -4.78
N VAL A 41 -0.18 -3.65 -5.89
CA VAL A 41 -1.48 -4.13 -6.38
C VAL A 41 -1.47 -5.64 -6.62
N LYS A 42 -0.46 -6.16 -7.31
CA LYS A 42 -0.32 -7.60 -7.61
C LYS A 42 -0.27 -8.44 -6.33
N TYR A 43 0.57 -8.06 -5.36
CA TYR A 43 0.68 -8.77 -4.08
C TYR A 43 -0.62 -8.68 -3.29
N SER A 44 -1.25 -7.51 -3.24
CA SER A 44 -2.55 -7.31 -2.58
C SER A 44 -3.65 -8.20 -3.17
N ILE A 45 -3.74 -8.33 -4.49
CA ILE A 45 -4.69 -9.22 -5.17
C ILE A 45 -4.43 -10.68 -4.77
N GLU A 46 -3.17 -11.11 -4.72
CA GLU A 46 -2.83 -12.48 -4.35
C GLU A 46 -3.17 -12.79 -2.89
N ILE A 47 -3.00 -11.83 -1.99
CA ILE A 47 -3.47 -11.94 -0.60
C ILE A 47 -4.99 -11.96 -0.56
N GLY A 48 -5.65 -10.99 -1.21
CA GLY A 48 -7.11 -10.85 -1.20
C GLY A 48 -7.86 -12.08 -1.69
N LYS A 49 -7.35 -12.75 -2.75
CA LYS A 49 -7.88 -14.05 -3.24
C LYS A 49 -7.83 -15.12 -2.15
N ARG A 50 -6.74 -15.18 -1.38
CA ARG A 50 -6.51 -16.23 -0.38
C ARG A 50 -7.27 -16.01 0.92
N VAL A 51 -7.56 -14.75 1.25
CA VAL A 51 -8.48 -14.43 2.35
C VAL A 51 -9.94 -14.38 1.90
N SER A 52 -10.22 -14.80 0.66
CA SER A 52 -11.58 -14.92 0.09
C SER A 52 -12.37 -13.60 0.10
N LEU A 53 -11.73 -12.49 -0.29
CA LEU A 53 -12.43 -11.22 -0.43
C LEU A 53 -13.57 -11.33 -1.46
N SER A 54 -14.70 -10.67 -1.18
CA SER A 54 -15.75 -10.48 -2.17
C SER A 54 -15.23 -9.63 -3.34
N MET A 55 -15.93 -9.68 -4.48
CA MET A 55 -15.56 -8.87 -5.65
C MET A 55 -15.50 -7.37 -5.32
N SER A 56 -16.49 -6.85 -4.57
CA SER A 56 -16.51 -5.45 -4.15
C SER A 56 -15.33 -5.09 -3.22
N ALA A 57 -14.98 -5.96 -2.27
CA ALA A 57 -13.84 -5.74 -1.39
C ALA A 57 -12.49 -5.86 -2.15
N MET A 58 -12.44 -6.68 -3.20
CA MET A 58 -11.28 -6.76 -4.08
C MET A 58 -11.11 -5.47 -4.91
N ASP A 59 -12.21 -4.91 -5.42
CA ASP A 59 -12.20 -3.63 -6.13
C ASP A 59 -11.68 -2.50 -5.22
N GLU A 60 -12.18 -2.46 -3.99
CA GLU A 60 -11.70 -1.52 -2.96
C GLU A 60 -10.21 -1.71 -2.66
N LEU A 61 -9.76 -2.94 -2.45
CA LEU A 61 -8.37 -3.27 -2.17
C LEU A 61 -7.43 -2.79 -3.30
N ILE A 62 -7.81 -3.01 -4.56
CA ILE A 62 -7.03 -2.58 -5.72
C ILE A 62 -6.88 -1.06 -5.74
N LEU A 63 -7.98 -0.33 -5.46
CA LEU A 63 -7.94 1.12 -5.42
C LEU A 63 -7.10 1.64 -4.25
N VAL A 64 -7.21 1.04 -3.06
CA VAL A 64 -6.38 1.40 -1.91
C VAL A 64 -4.91 1.14 -2.22
N ALA A 65 -4.56 -0.03 -2.75
CA ALA A 65 -3.19 -0.36 -3.12
C ALA A 65 -2.60 0.58 -4.17
N LYS A 66 -3.44 1.09 -5.09
CA LYS A 66 -3.00 2.03 -6.13
C LYS A 66 -2.86 3.47 -5.64
N LEU A 67 -3.62 3.86 -4.62
CA LEU A 67 -3.75 5.24 -4.16
C LEU A 67 -3.17 5.46 -2.75
N HIS A 68 -2.61 4.43 -2.09
CA HIS A 68 -2.21 4.54 -0.69
C HIS A 68 -1.31 5.73 -0.41
N ASP A 69 -0.41 6.03 -1.31
CA ASP A 69 0.59 7.10 -1.21
C ASP A 69 0.23 8.39 -1.96
N ILE A 70 -1.01 8.52 -2.49
CA ILE A 70 -1.43 9.71 -3.28
C ILE A 70 -1.23 11.03 -2.53
N GLY A 71 -1.25 11.00 -1.22
CA GLY A 71 -1.04 12.19 -0.39
C GLY A 71 0.39 12.72 -0.40
N LYS A 72 1.38 11.97 -0.88
CA LYS A 72 2.76 12.42 -1.07
C LYS A 72 2.84 13.62 -2.02
N ILE A 73 1.87 13.79 -2.91
CA ILE A 73 1.78 14.97 -3.79
C ILE A 73 1.71 16.30 -3.00
N GLY A 74 1.21 16.24 -1.77
CA GLY A 74 1.12 17.40 -0.88
C GLY A 74 2.28 17.53 0.11
N ILE A 75 3.32 16.70 0.02
CA ILE A 75 4.52 16.78 0.87
C ILE A 75 5.63 17.51 0.10
N ASP A 76 6.43 18.28 0.83
CA ASP A 76 7.58 18.97 0.24
C ASP A 76 8.59 17.95 -0.30
N GLU A 77 9.05 18.19 -1.52
CA GLU A 77 10.04 17.36 -2.22
C GLU A 77 11.34 17.23 -1.43
N ALA A 78 11.77 18.31 -0.77
CA ALA A 78 12.97 18.31 0.05
C ALA A 78 12.90 17.30 1.21
N ILE A 79 11.70 16.98 1.70
CA ILE A 79 11.49 15.96 2.73
C ILE A 79 11.48 14.56 2.10
N LEU A 80 10.76 14.39 0.99
CA LEU A 80 10.60 13.08 0.36
C LEU A 80 11.89 12.54 -0.28
N LEU A 81 12.73 13.43 -0.81
CA LEU A 81 14.00 13.09 -1.47
C LEU A 81 15.23 13.30 -0.58
N LYS A 82 15.04 13.57 0.71
CA LYS A 82 16.16 13.80 1.63
C LYS A 82 17.06 12.59 1.70
N SER A 83 18.35 12.82 1.43
CA SER A 83 19.39 11.82 1.64
C SER A 83 19.73 11.73 3.13
N GLY A 84 19.31 10.66 3.80
CA GLY A 84 19.56 10.44 5.22
C GLY A 84 18.27 10.39 6.05
N ASN A 85 18.44 10.40 7.38
CA ASN A 85 17.28 10.31 8.28
C ASN A 85 16.53 11.64 8.32
N LEU A 86 15.21 11.54 8.38
CA LEU A 86 14.34 12.69 8.67
C LEU A 86 14.49 13.09 10.13
N THR A 87 14.37 14.40 10.43
CA THR A 87 14.16 14.86 11.81
C THR A 87 12.78 14.44 12.29
N ASP A 88 12.51 14.57 13.59
CA ASP A 88 11.18 14.21 14.13
C ASP A 88 10.08 15.08 13.49
N GLU A 89 10.35 16.36 13.28
CA GLU A 89 9.41 17.30 12.63
C GLU A 89 9.18 16.92 11.15
N GLU A 90 10.23 16.62 10.42
CA GLU A 90 10.13 16.18 9.02
C GLU A 90 9.38 14.85 8.91
N TYR A 91 9.60 13.93 9.88
CA TYR A 91 8.91 12.67 9.92
C TYR A 91 7.40 12.86 10.19
N GLU A 92 7.01 13.76 11.09
CA GLU A 92 5.60 14.12 11.30
C GLU A 92 4.98 14.71 10.04
N ILE A 93 5.71 15.57 9.31
CA ILE A 93 5.25 16.09 8.01
C ILE A 93 5.08 14.95 7.00
N ALA A 94 6.06 14.05 6.89
CA ALA A 94 5.97 12.91 5.99
C ALA A 94 4.77 12.02 6.30
N LYS A 95 4.48 11.72 7.59
CA LYS A 95 3.30 10.94 8.01
C LYS A 95 1.98 11.58 7.59
N SER A 96 1.93 12.90 7.45
CA SER A 96 0.71 13.61 7.05
C SER A 96 0.22 13.26 5.65
N HIS A 97 1.02 12.51 4.84
CA HIS A 97 0.56 12.04 3.52
C HIS A 97 -0.69 11.16 3.63
N THR A 98 -0.86 10.39 4.72
CA THR A 98 -2.05 9.57 4.93
C THR A 98 -3.32 10.41 5.05
N GLU A 99 -3.28 11.50 5.81
CA GLU A 99 -4.39 12.43 5.96
C GLU A 99 -4.65 13.25 4.69
N LYS A 100 -3.58 13.67 4.00
CA LYS A 100 -3.69 14.38 2.72
C LYS A 100 -4.29 13.47 1.66
N GLY A 101 -3.83 12.22 1.58
CA GLY A 101 -4.39 11.19 0.69
C GLY A 101 -5.86 10.93 0.98
N TYR A 102 -6.23 10.79 2.25
CA TYR A 102 -7.62 10.68 2.67
C TYR A 102 -8.48 11.83 2.13
N ARG A 103 -8.04 13.09 2.29
CA ARG A 103 -8.79 14.26 1.82
C ARG A 103 -8.94 14.28 0.30
N ILE A 104 -7.88 13.90 -0.44
CA ILE A 104 -7.89 13.81 -1.90
C ILE A 104 -8.93 12.77 -2.36
N VAL A 105 -8.87 11.56 -1.82
CA VAL A 105 -9.75 10.46 -2.23
C VAL A 105 -11.18 10.71 -1.76
N LYS A 106 -11.38 11.24 -0.57
CA LYS A 106 -12.71 11.56 0.00
C LYS A 106 -13.44 12.69 -0.74
N ALA A 107 -12.75 13.50 -1.52
CA ALA A 107 -13.41 14.49 -2.39
C ALA A 107 -14.41 13.84 -3.35
N SER A 108 -14.28 12.53 -3.60
CA SER A 108 -15.31 11.72 -4.27
C SER A 108 -16.09 10.92 -3.23
N ASN A 109 -17.38 11.24 -3.04
CA ASN A 109 -18.26 10.53 -2.10
C ASN A 109 -18.38 9.02 -2.36
N GLN A 110 -18.06 8.57 -3.58
CA GLN A 110 -18.13 7.16 -3.99
C GLN A 110 -16.92 6.33 -3.50
N LEU A 111 -15.88 6.98 -2.98
CA LEU A 111 -14.62 6.37 -2.57
C LEU A 111 -14.40 6.45 -1.04
N ASP A 112 -15.45 6.55 -0.24
CA ASP A 112 -15.32 6.72 1.21
C ASP A 112 -14.57 5.55 1.88
N SER A 113 -14.85 4.31 1.48
CA SER A 113 -14.13 3.13 1.99
C SER A 113 -12.67 3.11 1.54
N VAL A 114 -12.41 3.47 0.28
CA VAL A 114 -11.05 3.60 -0.26
C VAL A 114 -10.27 4.67 0.51
N ALA A 115 -10.91 5.84 0.77
CA ALA A 115 -10.29 6.90 1.54
C ALA A 115 -9.88 6.43 2.94
N LYS A 116 -10.74 5.64 3.62
CA LYS A 116 -10.39 5.05 4.93
C LYS A 116 -9.20 4.11 4.82
N GLY A 117 -9.13 3.29 3.79
CA GLY A 117 -7.98 2.42 3.53
C GLY A 117 -6.68 3.21 3.33
N VAL A 118 -6.74 4.29 2.53
CA VAL A 118 -5.62 5.21 2.30
C VAL A 118 -5.19 5.91 3.61
N LEU A 119 -6.13 6.31 4.46
CA LEU A 119 -5.82 6.92 5.75
C LEU A 119 -5.05 5.98 6.67
N THR A 120 -5.38 4.68 6.65
CA THR A 120 -5.00 3.74 7.71
C THR A 120 -3.97 2.68 7.28
N HIS A 121 -3.38 2.80 6.08
CA HIS A 121 -2.42 1.80 5.58
C HIS A 121 -1.09 1.76 6.36
N HIS A 122 -0.79 2.76 7.17
CA HIS A 122 0.34 2.79 8.11
C HIS A 122 -0.07 2.51 9.57
N GLU A 123 -1.31 2.09 9.80
CA GLU A 123 -1.67 1.55 11.10
C GLU A 123 -0.98 0.21 11.34
N ARG A 124 -0.63 -0.06 12.59
CA ARG A 124 0.05 -1.28 13.00
C ARG A 124 -0.89 -2.15 13.82
N TRP A 125 -0.76 -3.45 13.65
CA TRP A 125 -1.58 -4.41 14.38
C TRP A 125 -1.54 -4.21 15.89
N ASP A 126 -0.38 -3.82 16.44
CA ASP A 126 -0.16 -3.54 17.86
C ASP A 126 -0.74 -2.20 18.36
N GLY A 127 -1.20 -1.33 17.47
CA GLY A 127 -1.75 0.00 17.77
C GLY A 127 -0.68 1.12 17.86
N ASN A 128 0.57 0.81 17.53
CA ASN A 128 1.67 1.80 17.50
C ASN A 128 1.83 2.48 16.14
N GLY A 129 0.83 2.34 15.26
CA GLY A 129 0.79 2.96 13.94
C GLY A 129 0.29 4.40 13.96
N TYR A 130 -0.04 4.91 12.79
CA TYR A 130 -0.59 6.26 12.59
C TYR A 130 -1.58 6.28 11.42
N PRO A 131 -2.47 7.29 11.34
CA PRO A 131 -2.60 8.47 12.22
C PRO A 131 -3.56 8.26 13.39
N LEU A 132 -4.43 7.22 13.36
CA LEU A 132 -5.53 7.03 14.32
C LEU A 132 -5.18 6.10 15.49
N LYS A 133 -4.03 5.44 15.43
CA LYS A 133 -3.57 4.42 16.40
C LYS A 133 -4.57 3.28 16.59
N LEU A 134 -5.16 2.85 15.48
CA LEU A 134 -6.06 1.70 15.45
C LEU A 134 -5.28 0.43 15.76
N LYS A 135 -5.97 -0.55 16.38
CA LYS A 135 -5.36 -1.81 16.79
C LYS A 135 -6.13 -3.01 16.27
N GLY A 136 -5.41 -4.03 15.83
CA GLY A 136 -5.98 -5.31 15.46
C GLY A 136 -7.03 -5.20 14.36
N GLU A 137 -8.19 -5.79 14.56
CA GLU A 137 -9.28 -5.83 13.58
C GLU A 137 -10.03 -4.49 13.43
N SER A 138 -9.76 -3.50 14.28
CA SER A 138 -10.27 -2.13 14.07
C SER A 138 -9.63 -1.45 12.86
N ILE A 139 -8.48 -1.94 12.39
CA ILE A 139 -7.85 -1.49 11.13
C ILE A 139 -8.62 -2.13 9.97
N PRO A 140 -9.06 -1.37 8.95
CA PRO A 140 -9.71 -1.93 7.77
C PRO A 140 -8.88 -3.06 7.15
N LEU A 141 -9.55 -4.17 6.76
CA LEU A 141 -8.85 -5.33 6.21
C LEU A 141 -8.00 -5.00 4.99
N VAL A 142 -8.51 -4.13 4.10
CA VAL A 142 -7.78 -3.69 2.90
C VAL A 142 -6.48 -2.94 3.26
N ALA A 143 -6.49 -2.12 4.33
CA ALA A 143 -5.30 -1.42 4.81
C ALA A 143 -4.27 -2.40 5.38
N ARG A 144 -4.72 -3.40 6.17
CA ARG A 144 -3.83 -4.46 6.69
C ARG A 144 -3.16 -5.27 5.57
N ILE A 145 -3.89 -5.53 4.48
CA ILE A 145 -3.35 -6.24 3.30
C ILE A 145 -2.31 -5.36 2.60
N VAL A 146 -2.64 -4.10 2.32
CA VAL A 146 -1.72 -3.17 1.65
C VAL A 146 -0.44 -2.98 2.46
N ALA A 147 -0.53 -2.83 3.78
CA ALA A 147 0.64 -2.71 4.65
C ALA A 147 1.65 -3.87 4.50
N VAL A 148 1.16 -5.10 4.39
CA VAL A 148 2.03 -6.29 4.17
C VAL A 148 2.60 -6.31 2.77
N ALA A 149 1.79 -6.00 1.76
CA ALA A 149 2.19 -6.01 0.35
C ALA A 149 3.25 -4.93 0.07
N ASP A 150 3.05 -3.73 0.57
CA ASP A 150 3.95 -2.60 0.47
C ASP A 150 5.28 -2.87 1.17
N ALA A 151 5.25 -3.31 2.42
CA ALA A 151 6.46 -3.65 3.16
C ALA A 151 7.29 -4.72 2.45
N TYR A 152 6.64 -5.73 1.87
CA TYR A 152 7.34 -6.77 1.09
C TYR A 152 7.99 -6.18 -0.16
N ASP A 153 7.29 -5.33 -0.91
CA ASP A 153 7.83 -4.70 -2.11
C ASP A 153 9.03 -3.81 -1.79
N ILE A 154 8.92 -2.95 -0.77
CA ILE A 154 10.02 -2.09 -0.29
C ILE A 154 11.24 -2.92 0.16
N MET A 155 11.03 -4.09 0.76
CA MET A 155 12.12 -4.95 1.18
C MET A 155 12.81 -5.63 0.00
N THR A 156 12.09 -5.99 -1.05
CA THR A 156 12.57 -6.80 -2.18
C THR A 156 12.92 -6.00 -3.43
N THR A 157 12.84 -4.69 -3.37
CA THR A 157 13.19 -3.78 -4.48
C THR A 157 14.46 -2.99 -4.15
N ASP A 158 15.39 -2.93 -5.11
CA ASP A 158 16.57 -2.08 -5.01
C ASP A 158 16.17 -0.60 -5.04
N THR A 159 16.74 0.17 -4.14
CA THR A 159 16.65 1.64 -4.16
C THR A 159 18.05 2.24 -4.27
N VAL A 160 18.13 3.53 -4.59
CA VAL A 160 19.43 4.24 -4.70
C VAL A 160 20.26 4.15 -3.40
N TYR A 161 19.59 3.98 -2.27
CA TYR A 161 20.22 3.99 -0.94
C TYR A 161 20.25 2.62 -0.24
N LYS A 162 19.57 1.62 -0.77
CA LYS A 162 19.43 0.31 -0.11
C LYS A 162 19.32 -0.81 -1.13
N LYS A 163 20.19 -1.82 -0.94
CA LYS A 163 20.11 -3.07 -1.72
C LYS A 163 18.89 -3.89 -1.28
N ALA A 164 18.21 -4.49 -2.24
CA ALA A 164 17.08 -5.39 -1.99
C ALA A 164 17.49 -6.54 -1.06
N ARG A 165 16.62 -6.88 -0.14
CA ARG A 165 16.73 -8.14 0.61
C ARG A 165 16.35 -9.30 -0.31
N THR A 166 16.90 -10.45 -0.03
CA THR A 166 16.43 -11.67 -0.65
C THR A 166 14.97 -11.95 -0.24
N ARG A 167 14.30 -12.72 -1.06
CA ARG A 167 12.93 -13.17 -0.76
C ARG A 167 12.81 -13.84 0.61
N ASP A 168 13.76 -14.71 0.95
CA ASP A 168 13.74 -15.46 2.20
C ASP A 168 13.97 -14.56 3.41
N GLU A 169 14.84 -13.56 3.30
CA GLU A 169 15.03 -12.52 4.32
C GLU A 169 13.75 -11.68 4.50
N ALA A 170 13.08 -11.29 3.41
CA ALA A 170 11.83 -10.52 3.48
C ALA A 170 10.70 -11.36 4.11
N ILE A 171 10.58 -12.65 3.77
CA ILE A 171 9.63 -13.56 4.41
C ILE A 171 9.92 -13.68 5.92
N GLY A 172 11.19 -13.83 6.30
CA GLY A 172 11.60 -13.88 7.70
C GLY A 172 11.21 -12.60 8.47
N GLU A 173 11.44 -11.44 7.87
CA GLU A 173 11.08 -10.15 8.47
C GLU A 173 9.56 -10.01 8.66
N LEU A 174 8.75 -10.38 7.67
CA LEU A 174 7.30 -10.39 7.80
C LEU A 174 6.83 -11.29 8.95
N LYS A 175 7.41 -12.50 9.08
CA LYS A 175 7.07 -13.46 10.14
C LYS A 175 7.44 -12.94 11.54
N ILE A 176 8.61 -12.30 11.69
CA ILE A 176 9.04 -11.68 12.95
C ILE A 176 8.09 -10.57 13.39
N ASN A 177 7.57 -9.79 12.45
CA ASN A 177 6.68 -8.67 12.73
C ASN A 177 5.18 -9.05 12.73
N ALA A 178 4.83 -10.33 12.55
CA ALA A 178 3.46 -10.82 12.66
C ALA A 178 2.94 -10.66 14.10
N GLY A 179 1.75 -10.08 14.26
CA GLY A 179 1.17 -9.76 15.58
C GLY A 179 1.70 -8.46 16.21
N HIS A 180 2.72 -7.84 15.61
CA HIS A 180 3.26 -6.52 15.98
C HIS A 180 2.89 -5.48 14.93
N GLN A 181 3.67 -5.38 13.87
CA GLN A 181 3.38 -4.46 12.78
C GLN A 181 2.23 -4.97 11.91
N PHE A 182 2.20 -6.26 11.59
CA PHE A 182 1.30 -6.85 10.62
C PHE A 182 0.27 -7.80 11.24
N ASP A 183 -0.90 -7.89 10.59
CA ASP A 183 -1.90 -8.93 10.90
C ASP A 183 -1.28 -10.32 10.69
N PRO A 184 -1.22 -11.16 11.73
CA PRO A 184 -0.56 -12.46 11.64
C PRO A 184 -1.21 -13.40 10.62
N ARG A 185 -2.53 -13.30 10.40
CA ARG A 185 -3.24 -14.12 9.40
C ARG A 185 -2.87 -13.73 7.98
N ILE A 186 -2.71 -12.43 7.73
CA ILE A 186 -2.30 -11.91 6.42
C ILE A 186 -0.86 -12.31 6.12
N VAL A 187 0.03 -12.19 7.11
CA VAL A 187 1.42 -12.62 6.96
C VAL A 187 1.49 -14.12 6.65
N GLU A 188 0.78 -14.96 7.40
CA GLU A 188 0.75 -16.41 7.17
C GLU A 188 0.29 -16.75 5.74
N VAL A 189 -0.82 -16.20 5.32
CA VAL A 189 -1.39 -16.43 3.98
C VAL A 189 -0.43 -16.00 2.88
N PHE A 190 0.21 -14.84 3.02
CA PHE A 190 1.11 -14.31 2.02
C PHE A 190 2.43 -15.04 1.96
N THR A 191 3.04 -15.33 3.10
CA THR A 191 4.30 -16.08 3.14
C THR A 191 4.15 -17.51 2.62
N ASN A 192 3.05 -18.19 2.95
CA ASN A 192 2.71 -19.49 2.37
C ASN A 192 2.58 -19.44 0.82
N TYR A 193 2.00 -18.39 0.28
CA TYR A 193 1.95 -18.16 -1.16
C TYR A 193 3.34 -17.96 -1.75
N LEU A 194 4.12 -17.09 -1.13
CA LEU A 194 5.47 -16.82 -1.58
C LEU A 194 6.32 -18.10 -1.58
N GLU A 195 6.30 -18.90 -0.53
CA GLU A 195 7.07 -20.15 -0.40
C GLU A 195 6.70 -21.15 -1.48
N LYS A 196 5.40 -21.38 -1.73
CA LYS A 196 4.91 -22.31 -2.77
C LYS A 196 5.25 -21.84 -4.20
N SER A 197 5.32 -20.53 -4.45
CA SER A 197 5.66 -19.99 -5.77
C SER A 197 7.13 -20.21 -6.15
N LYS A 198 8.00 -20.60 -5.21
CA LYS A 198 9.39 -21.02 -5.49
C LYS A 198 9.47 -22.33 -6.28
N ASP A 199 8.52 -23.23 -6.04
CA ASP A 199 8.55 -24.56 -6.65
C ASP A 199 8.15 -24.55 -8.13
N VAL A 200 7.43 -23.49 -8.55
CA VAL A 200 6.96 -23.35 -9.95
C VAL A 200 8.02 -22.73 -10.87
N LEU A 201 9.02 -22.03 -10.34
CA LEU A 201 10.09 -21.37 -11.12
C LEU A 201 11.38 -22.22 -11.23
N LYS A 202 11.37 -23.46 -10.72
CA LYS A 202 12.51 -24.40 -10.79
C LYS A 202 12.32 -25.53 -11.82
N ILE A 203 11.35 -25.38 -12.73
CA ILE A 203 11.15 -26.33 -13.86
C ILE A 203 11.54 -25.66 -15.16
#